data_81286232b8eeda44176c45912b4770c9
#
_entry.id   81286232b8eeda44176c45912b4770c9
#
_cell.length_a   1.000
_cell.length_b   1.000
_cell.length_c   1.000
_cell.angle_alpha   90.00
_cell.angle_beta   90.00
_cell.angle_gamma   90.00
#
_symmetry.space_group_name_H-M   'P 1'
#
loop_
_entity.id
_entity.type
_entity.pdbx_description
1 polymer ?
#
loop_
_entity_poly.entity_id
_entity_poly.type
_entity_poly.pdbx_seq_one_letter_code
_entity_poly.pdbx_strand_id
1 'polypeptide(L)'
;MNDQNFKNELSEKGKQHTLVQKIKQGFLFFAFSTLLIALQFGLYITDSPILELMDFEGWLFFIASCISHAAMFALIPYLLSLIFIRFRWYKTARIVQIAGIVLLCIINYLNSQVYAIYHFHINGFVLSMVFGEGAGEIFNFDIMLYLKEIALFLVVAAIVVGTWYASYILWKKRQKAYAWIIAGSIIGCTLFAHLCHIYGAFYQQPSVMKSGTLLPYYFPTSSNRLLLKLGYTPPRESMIQMNGKQSVDIQYPIQPLQKEKINPDSLPNIIFILLDSWNTRSLTPDCMPNTYQFAQQNQWFSNHVSGSNGTRSGVFSLFFGLSCYYWESFDPAHIQPVFIKRLQELGYEIQTYPSATFADPPFGRVIFGGVPGIHTETKGNTPLERDTRIAEEFISDSQQHKKSRKPFFSFLFFDLPHSFGLPADKNKRFQPAWAYADYTKLSNDMDPTPFWNMYRNCCYQDDLLLGRIFETLKKEGLMDNTIIVLSGDHSQEFNENHHNYWGHNGNFSKAQIGVPMIWHVPGAKPQKFTHRTTHYDVVPTLMKNHLGIKNNPADYSMGRMMM
;
A
#
# COMPACT_ATOMS: atom_id res chain seq x y z
N MET A 1 -67.65 29.08 -12.10
CA MET A 1 -66.28 28.42 -12.04
C MET A 1 -66.23 27.65 -10.73
N ASN A 2 -66.10 26.31 -10.82
CA ASN A 2 -66.52 25.39 -9.78
C ASN A 2 -65.66 25.44 -8.49
N ASP A 3 -66.35 25.46 -7.36
CA ASP A 3 -65.80 25.32 -5.98
C ASP A 3 -64.79 24.18 -5.83
N GLN A 4 -64.95 23.16 -6.66
CA GLN A 4 -64.07 21.99 -6.72
C GLN A 4 -62.71 22.30 -7.35
N ASN A 5 -62.63 23.18 -8.35
CA ASN A 5 -61.36 23.62 -8.98
C ASN A 5 -60.57 24.53 -8.01
N PHE A 6 -61.26 25.40 -7.25
CA PHE A 6 -60.61 26.25 -6.27
C PHE A 6 -60.07 25.45 -5.08
N LYS A 7 -60.77 24.40 -4.61
CA LYS A 7 -60.30 23.50 -3.55
C LYS A 7 -59.12 22.64 -4.03
N ASN A 8 -59.11 22.22 -5.28
CA ASN A 8 -57.98 21.51 -5.90
C ASN A 8 -56.73 22.40 -6.03
N GLU A 9 -56.90 23.64 -6.44
CA GLU A 9 -55.81 24.62 -6.56
C GLU A 9 -55.20 24.98 -5.19
N LEU A 10 -56.00 25.16 -4.15
CA LEU A 10 -55.54 25.36 -2.77
C LEU A 10 -54.85 24.12 -2.21
N SER A 11 -55.35 22.93 -2.52
CA SER A 11 -54.71 21.65 -2.14
C SER A 11 -53.33 21.45 -2.83
N GLU A 12 -53.23 21.82 -4.11
CA GLU A 12 -51.97 21.74 -4.85
C GLU A 12 -50.93 22.77 -4.36
N LYS A 13 -51.36 24.03 -4.13
CA LYS A 13 -50.50 25.07 -3.53
C LYS A 13 -50.01 24.64 -2.14
N GLY A 14 -50.86 24.05 -1.31
CA GLY A 14 -50.46 23.51 0.00
C GLY A 14 -49.47 22.37 -0.09
N LYS A 15 -49.65 21.46 -1.05
CA LYS A 15 -48.71 20.34 -1.33
C LYS A 15 -47.36 20.83 -1.85
N GLN A 16 -47.35 21.86 -2.70
CA GLN A 16 -46.13 22.47 -3.23
C GLN A 16 -45.36 23.24 -2.16
N HIS A 17 -46.07 23.94 -1.26
CA HIS A 17 -45.47 24.62 -0.12
C HIS A 17 -44.79 23.64 0.84
N THR A 18 -45.40 22.49 1.12
CA THR A 18 -44.81 21.42 1.94
C THR A 18 -43.55 20.84 1.30
N LEU A 19 -43.52 20.59 -0.01
CA LEU A 19 -42.37 20.09 -0.75
C LEU A 19 -41.19 21.05 -0.62
N VAL A 20 -41.38 22.34 -0.90
CA VAL A 20 -40.31 23.36 -0.79
C VAL A 20 -39.77 23.46 0.64
N GLN A 21 -40.65 23.35 1.66
CA GLN A 21 -40.19 23.33 3.04
C GLN A 21 -39.28 22.12 3.35
N LYS A 22 -39.59 20.93 2.83
CA LYS A 22 -38.81 19.73 3.05
C LYS A 22 -37.45 19.81 2.34
N ILE A 23 -37.37 20.35 1.12
CA ILE A 23 -36.12 20.62 0.42
C ILE A 23 -35.23 21.56 1.24
N LYS A 24 -35.76 22.67 1.72
CA LYS A 24 -35.03 23.66 2.53
C LYS A 24 -34.57 23.09 3.88
N GLN A 25 -35.38 22.26 4.52
CA GLN A 25 -34.99 21.55 5.75
C GLN A 25 -33.86 20.60 5.50
N GLY A 26 -33.92 19.80 4.43
CA GLY A 26 -32.84 18.90 4.01
C GLY A 26 -31.55 19.65 3.69
N PHE A 27 -31.64 20.82 3.05
CA PHE A 27 -30.50 21.69 2.77
C PHE A 27 -29.83 22.21 4.05
N LEU A 28 -30.58 22.58 5.06
CA LEU A 28 -30.00 23.03 6.33
C LEU A 28 -29.28 21.89 7.05
N PHE A 29 -29.81 20.67 7.02
CA PHE A 29 -29.13 19.50 7.54
C PHE A 29 -27.86 19.19 6.73
N PHE A 30 -27.90 19.29 5.40
CA PHE A 30 -26.71 19.21 4.54
C PHE A 30 -25.59 20.18 4.99
N ALA A 31 -25.95 21.44 5.25
CA ALA A 31 -25.00 22.46 5.70
C ALA A 31 -24.35 22.10 7.07
N PHE A 32 -25.16 21.64 8.02
CA PHE A 32 -24.64 21.18 9.32
C PHE A 32 -23.78 19.93 9.20
N SER A 33 -24.16 19.01 8.31
CA SER A 33 -23.37 17.81 8.02
C SER A 33 -22.04 18.16 7.34
N THR A 34 -22.02 19.19 6.49
CA THR A 34 -20.77 19.72 5.91
C THR A 34 -19.81 20.18 7.02
N LEU A 35 -20.30 20.95 7.99
CA LEU A 35 -19.45 21.37 9.12
C LEU A 35 -18.98 20.20 9.97
N LEU A 36 -19.85 19.22 10.23
CA LEU A 36 -19.48 18.02 10.98
C LEU A 36 -18.36 17.23 10.29
N ILE A 37 -18.48 16.98 8.98
CA ILE A 37 -17.46 16.28 8.21
C ILE A 37 -16.19 17.13 8.09
N ALA A 38 -16.29 18.44 7.90
CA ALA A 38 -15.13 19.33 7.84
C ALA A 38 -14.35 19.33 9.17
N LEU A 39 -15.01 19.30 10.32
CA LEU A 39 -14.38 19.14 11.63
C LEU A 39 -13.71 17.77 11.76
N GLN A 40 -14.33 16.73 11.23
CA GLN A 40 -13.76 15.37 11.24
C GLN A 40 -12.48 15.27 10.41
N PHE A 41 -12.29 16.10 9.37
CA PHE A 41 -11.03 16.19 8.64
C PHE A 41 -9.85 16.67 9.50
N GLY A 42 -10.10 17.25 10.67
CA GLY A 42 -9.09 17.52 11.67
C GLY A 42 -8.36 16.27 12.18
N LEU A 43 -8.95 15.08 12.06
CA LEU A 43 -8.30 13.82 12.44
C LEU A 43 -7.08 13.48 11.57
N TYR A 44 -6.98 14.02 10.35
CA TYR A 44 -5.83 13.79 9.45
C TYR A 44 -4.64 14.69 9.75
N ILE A 45 -4.82 15.71 10.60
CA ILE A 45 -3.74 16.63 10.98
C ILE A 45 -2.86 16.02 12.05
N THR A 46 -3.41 15.17 12.93
CA THR A 46 -2.72 14.59 14.05
C THR A 46 -1.49 13.80 13.57
N ASP A 47 -0.33 14.14 14.10
CA ASP A 47 0.98 13.49 13.82
C ASP A 47 1.41 13.48 12.34
N SER A 48 0.86 14.38 11.53
CA SER A 48 1.24 14.47 10.11
C SER A 48 2.52 15.28 9.92
N PRO A 49 3.56 14.72 9.27
CA PRO A 49 4.78 15.47 8.94
C PRO A 49 4.54 16.65 7.97
N ILE A 50 3.36 16.71 7.33
CA ILE A 50 2.98 17.82 6.46
C ILE A 50 2.81 19.12 7.25
N LEU A 51 2.55 19.05 8.56
CA LEU A 51 2.40 20.23 9.42
C LEU A 51 3.64 21.11 9.44
N GLU A 52 4.83 20.53 9.34
CA GLU A 52 6.09 21.26 9.30
C GLU A 52 6.23 22.15 8.04
N LEU A 53 5.49 21.83 7.00
CA LEU A 53 5.48 22.56 5.72
C LEU A 53 4.37 23.62 5.64
N MET A 54 3.47 23.68 6.65
CA MET A 54 2.28 24.51 6.62
C MET A 54 2.63 25.97 7.00
N ASP A 55 2.52 26.86 6.04
CA ASP A 55 2.53 28.30 6.21
C ASP A 55 1.09 28.86 6.29
N PHE A 56 0.96 30.18 6.37
CA PHE A 56 -0.35 30.83 6.43
C PHE A 56 -1.23 30.55 5.21
N GLU A 57 -0.65 30.50 4.02
CA GLU A 57 -1.36 30.20 2.77
C GLU A 57 -1.83 28.76 2.73
N GLY A 58 -0.98 27.83 3.17
CA GLY A 58 -1.33 26.41 3.31
C GLY A 58 -2.49 26.17 4.29
N TRP A 59 -2.50 26.87 5.43
CA TRP A 59 -3.60 26.78 6.38
C TRP A 59 -4.91 27.36 5.82
N LEU A 60 -4.88 28.51 5.16
CA LEU A 60 -6.08 29.07 4.52
C LEU A 60 -6.63 28.15 3.44
N PHE A 61 -5.75 27.64 2.60
CA PHE A 61 -6.12 26.66 1.58
C PHE A 61 -6.74 25.41 2.20
N PHE A 62 -6.11 24.84 3.24
CA PHE A 62 -6.58 23.62 3.89
C PHE A 62 -7.96 23.81 4.51
N ILE A 63 -8.20 24.88 5.27
CA ILE A 63 -9.50 25.17 5.88
C ILE A 63 -10.61 25.32 4.82
N ALA A 64 -10.34 26.09 3.77
CA ALA A 64 -11.28 26.25 2.67
C ALA A 64 -11.54 24.92 1.93
N SER A 65 -10.50 24.12 1.73
CA SER A 65 -10.60 22.79 1.14
C SER A 65 -11.40 21.81 2.01
N CYS A 66 -11.24 21.85 3.33
CA CYS A 66 -12.04 21.04 4.25
C CYS A 66 -13.55 21.33 4.08
N ILE A 67 -13.94 22.61 4.02
CA ILE A 67 -15.35 22.99 3.84
C ILE A 67 -15.86 22.58 2.45
N SER A 68 -15.11 22.88 1.41
CA SER A 68 -15.44 22.53 0.03
C SER A 68 -15.61 21.02 -0.15
N HIS A 69 -14.64 20.26 0.33
CA HIS A 69 -14.59 18.82 0.15
C HIS A 69 -15.64 18.08 0.99
N ALA A 70 -15.85 18.52 2.24
CA ALA A 70 -16.92 18.02 3.09
C ALA A 70 -18.31 18.28 2.48
N ALA A 71 -18.49 19.44 1.84
CA ALA A 71 -19.73 19.75 1.14
C ALA A 71 -19.98 18.80 -0.04
N MET A 72 -18.95 18.43 -0.80
CA MET A 72 -19.08 17.44 -1.89
C MET A 72 -19.58 16.09 -1.36
N PHE A 73 -19.04 15.60 -0.25
CA PHE A 73 -19.48 14.35 0.37
C PHE A 73 -20.91 14.45 0.91
N ALA A 74 -21.22 15.50 1.68
CA ALA A 74 -22.55 15.69 2.25
C ALA A 74 -23.64 15.93 1.17
N LEU A 75 -23.26 16.42 -0.01
CA LEU A 75 -24.17 16.67 -1.12
C LEU A 75 -24.79 15.37 -1.66
N ILE A 76 -24.04 14.25 -1.64
CA ILE A 76 -24.50 12.96 -2.17
C ILE A 76 -25.78 12.48 -1.47
N PRO A 77 -25.81 12.27 -0.14
CA PRO A 77 -27.05 11.84 0.53
C PRO A 77 -28.15 12.90 0.49
N TYR A 78 -27.80 14.20 0.41
CA TYR A 78 -28.81 15.24 0.21
C TYR A 78 -29.49 15.09 -1.16
N LEU A 79 -28.74 15.00 -2.26
CA LEU A 79 -29.31 14.82 -3.60
C LEU A 79 -30.13 13.53 -3.71
N LEU A 80 -29.67 12.43 -3.14
CA LEU A 80 -30.43 11.19 -3.07
C LEU A 80 -31.75 11.38 -2.31
N SER A 81 -31.77 12.15 -1.23
CA SER A 81 -32.99 12.44 -0.46
C SER A 81 -34.00 13.25 -1.26
N LEU A 82 -33.57 14.12 -2.20
CA LEU A 82 -34.46 14.90 -3.05
C LEU A 82 -35.35 14.03 -3.94
N ILE A 83 -34.86 12.86 -4.37
CA ILE A 83 -35.63 11.89 -5.15
C ILE A 83 -36.85 11.46 -4.34
N PHE A 84 -36.67 11.07 -3.10
CA PHE A 84 -37.76 10.65 -2.21
C PHE A 84 -38.68 11.82 -1.81
N ILE A 85 -38.16 13.04 -1.65
CA ILE A 85 -38.93 14.25 -1.41
C ILE A 85 -39.84 14.52 -2.62
N ARG A 86 -39.40 14.32 -3.85
CA ARG A 86 -40.20 14.49 -5.08
C ARG A 86 -41.39 13.55 -5.11
N PHE A 87 -41.23 12.31 -4.61
CA PHE A 87 -42.31 11.32 -4.48
C PHE A 87 -43.08 11.46 -3.17
N ARG A 88 -42.80 12.51 -2.37
CA ARG A 88 -43.47 12.78 -1.06
C ARG A 88 -43.19 11.71 0.01
N TRP A 89 -42.17 10.89 -0.14
CA TRP A 89 -41.72 9.90 0.85
C TRP A 89 -40.79 10.56 1.87
N TYR A 90 -41.35 11.51 2.64
CA TYR A 90 -40.56 12.39 3.52
C TYR A 90 -39.84 11.65 4.65
N LYS A 91 -40.41 10.55 5.16
CA LYS A 91 -39.75 9.70 6.17
C LYS A 91 -38.55 9.01 5.59
N THR A 92 -38.68 8.40 4.42
CA THR A 92 -37.62 7.74 3.68
C THR A 92 -36.49 8.73 3.31
N ALA A 93 -36.86 9.92 2.79
CA ALA A 93 -35.90 10.97 2.48
C ALA A 93 -35.02 11.34 3.69
N ARG A 94 -35.62 11.49 4.86
CA ARG A 94 -34.90 11.77 6.10
C ARG A 94 -33.98 10.62 6.51
N ILE A 95 -34.48 9.38 6.46
CA ILE A 95 -33.67 8.20 6.79
C ILE A 95 -32.47 8.08 5.86
N VAL A 96 -32.68 8.23 4.55
CA VAL A 96 -31.60 8.16 3.53
C VAL A 96 -30.54 9.23 3.81
N GLN A 97 -30.96 10.46 4.12
CA GLN A 97 -29.98 11.52 4.37
C GLN A 97 -29.20 11.29 5.67
N ILE A 98 -29.87 10.91 6.77
CA ILE A 98 -29.20 10.61 8.05
C ILE A 98 -28.29 9.40 7.91
N ALA A 99 -28.79 8.30 7.36
CA ALA A 99 -27.98 7.08 7.18
C ALA A 99 -26.77 7.30 6.28
N GLY A 100 -26.95 8.09 5.19
CA GLY A 100 -25.84 8.46 4.31
C GLY A 100 -24.76 9.28 5.02
N ILE A 101 -25.13 10.24 5.87
CA ILE A 101 -24.15 11.01 6.66
C ILE A 101 -23.48 10.14 7.72
N VAL A 102 -24.20 9.24 8.40
CA VAL A 102 -23.61 8.28 9.34
C VAL A 102 -22.56 7.43 8.63
N LEU A 103 -22.92 6.87 7.48
CA LEU A 103 -21.99 6.06 6.68
C LEU A 103 -20.74 6.84 6.27
N LEU A 104 -20.90 8.08 5.78
CA LEU A 104 -19.77 8.94 5.42
C LEU A 104 -18.87 9.25 6.61
N CYS A 105 -19.44 9.56 7.78
CA CYS A 105 -18.64 9.81 8.99
C CYS A 105 -17.84 8.57 9.43
N ILE A 106 -18.43 7.38 9.31
CA ILE A 106 -17.75 6.12 9.66
C ILE A 106 -16.62 5.83 8.66
N ILE A 107 -16.90 5.90 7.35
CA ILE A 107 -15.88 5.71 6.32
C ILE A 107 -14.74 6.70 6.52
N ASN A 108 -15.03 7.96 6.80
CA ASN A 108 -14.01 8.98 7.04
C ASN A 108 -13.20 8.70 8.32
N TYR A 109 -13.84 8.20 9.38
CA TYR A 109 -13.13 7.77 10.59
C TYR A 109 -12.19 6.58 10.30
N LEU A 110 -12.70 5.52 9.68
CA LEU A 110 -11.86 4.37 9.31
C LEU A 110 -10.68 4.78 8.42
N ASN A 111 -10.95 5.66 7.46
CA ASN A 111 -9.90 6.21 6.61
C ASN A 111 -8.87 7.03 7.41
N SER A 112 -9.29 7.76 8.44
CA SER A 112 -8.34 8.50 9.31
C SER A 112 -7.45 7.56 10.12
N GLN A 113 -7.94 6.40 10.54
CA GLN A 113 -7.11 5.39 11.23
C GLN A 113 -6.07 4.79 10.28
N VAL A 114 -6.45 4.47 9.04
CA VAL A 114 -5.50 4.02 8.00
C VAL A 114 -4.47 5.11 7.72
N TYR A 115 -4.91 6.35 7.59
CA TYR A 115 -4.02 7.48 7.32
C TYR A 115 -3.04 7.74 8.48
N ALA A 116 -3.47 7.62 9.72
CA ALA A 116 -2.62 7.84 10.90
C ALA A 116 -1.44 6.85 10.98
N ILE A 117 -1.61 5.63 10.44
CA ILE A 117 -0.58 4.58 10.48
C ILE A 117 0.27 4.58 9.20
N TYR A 118 -0.37 4.73 8.04
CA TYR A 118 0.27 4.51 6.75
C TYR A 118 0.50 5.80 5.95
N HIS A 119 -0.08 6.93 6.37
CA HIS A 119 -0.03 8.23 5.69
C HIS A 119 -0.53 8.22 4.24
N PHE A 120 -1.39 7.26 3.91
CA PHE A 120 -2.18 7.25 2.68
C PHE A 120 -3.65 6.93 2.97
N HIS A 121 -4.54 7.40 2.12
CA HIS A 121 -5.98 7.17 2.25
C HIS A 121 -6.37 5.78 1.73
N ILE A 122 -7.52 5.25 2.22
CA ILE A 122 -8.12 4.03 1.69
C ILE A 122 -8.25 4.16 0.17
N ASN A 123 -7.66 3.23 -0.54
CA ASN A 123 -7.63 3.18 -2.00
C ASN A 123 -7.95 1.75 -2.48
N GLY A 124 -7.87 1.50 -3.79
CA GLY A 124 -8.14 0.17 -4.36
C GLY A 124 -7.25 -0.93 -3.77
N PHE A 125 -6.01 -0.61 -3.42
CA PHE A 125 -5.09 -1.55 -2.78
C PHE A 125 -5.58 -1.95 -1.38
N VAL A 126 -5.97 -0.98 -0.52
CA VAL A 126 -6.54 -1.29 0.80
C VAL A 126 -7.84 -2.08 0.67
N LEU A 127 -8.69 -1.73 -0.30
CA LEU A 127 -9.93 -2.47 -0.54
C LEU A 127 -9.66 -3.90 -1.01
N SER A 128 -8.65 -4.14 -1.85
CA SER A 128 -8.26 -5.50 -2.25
C SER A 128 -7.74 -6.32 -1.08
N MET A 129 -7.01 -5.70 -0.14
CA MET A 129 -6.58 -6.37 1.09
C MET A 129 -7.77 -6.75 2.00
N VAL A 130 -8.79 -5.88 2.09
CA VAL A 130 -9.97 -6.10 2.96
C VAL A 130 -10.95 -7.11 2.37
N PHE A 131 -11.11 -7.12 1.05
CA PHE A 131 -12.12 -7.93 0.34
C PHE A 131 -11.52 -9.02 -0.55
N GLY A 132 -10.19 -9.08 -0.67
CA GLY A 132 -9.47 -10.08 -1.45
C GLY A 132 -9.39 -11.45 -0.76
N GLU A 133 -8.86 -12.43 -1.46
CA GLU A 133 -8.78 -13.83 -1.00
C GLU A 133 -7.93 -14.00 0.27
N GLY A 134 -6.99 -13.09 0.57
CA GLY A 134 -6.15 -13.09 1.78
C GLY A 134 -6.73 -12.33 2.99
N ALA A 135 -7.92 -11.73 2.89
CA ALA A 135 -8.46 -10.85 3.93
C ALA A 135 -8.60 -11.51 5.30
N GLY A 136 -8.99 -12.79 5.35
CA GLY A 136 -9.14 -13.53 6.60
C GLY A 136 -7.82 -13.83 7.32
N GLU A 137 -6.70 -13.74 6.62
CA GLU A 137 -5.36 -13.93 7.19
C GLU A 137 -4.80 -12.64 7.78
N ILE A 138 -5.13 -11.49 7.17
CA ILE A 138 -4.64 -10.17 7.56
C ILE A 138 -5.43 -9.60 8.74
N PHE A 139 -6.76 -9.84 8.79
CA PHE A 139 -7.67 -9.20 9.74
C PHE A 139 -8.24 -10.20 10.76
N ASN A 140 -7.41 -10.63 11.70
CA ASN A 140 -7.87 -11.42 12.84
C ASN A 140 -7.96 -10.52 14.08
N PHE A 141 -9.15 -9.94 14.31
CA PHE A 141 -9.37 -8.96 15.37
C PHE A 141 -9.96 -9.60 16.63
N ASP A 142 -9.55 -9.09 17.79
CA ASP A 142 -10.14 -9.43 19.09
C ASP A 142 -11.60 -8.95 19.17
N ILE A 143 -12.43 -9.69 19.89
CA ILE A 143 -13.84 -9.34 20.19
C ILE A 143 -13.96 -7.92 20.81
N MET A 144 -12.97 -7.49 21.59
CA MET A 144 -12.96 -6.17 22.22
C MET A 144 -12.89 -5.04 21.17
N LEU A 145 -12.20 -5.27 20.04
CA LEU A 145 -12.17 -4.31 18.95
C LEU A 145 -13.55 -4.16 18.30
N TYR A 146 -14.24 -5.27 18.02
CA TYR A 146 -15.60 -5.21 17.50
C TYR A 146 -16.57 -4.46 18.43
N LEU A 147 -16.45 -4.66 19.74
CA LEU A 147 -17.27 -3.93 20.72
C LEU A 147 -16.98 -2.43 20.74
N LYS A 148 -15.70 -2.03 20.61
CA LYS A 148 -15.31 -0.61 20.50
C LYS A 148 -15.88 0.03 19.22
N GLU A 149 -15.78 -0.67 18.09
CA GLU A 149 -16.30 -0.15 16.81
C GLU A 149 -17.84 -0.04 16.80
N ILE A 150 -18.56 -0.97 17.42
CA ILE A 150 -20.01 -0.87 17.60
C ILE A 150 -20.36 0.32 18.50
N ALA A 151 -19.65 0.52 19.60
CA ALA A 151 -19.88 1.68 20.48
C ALA A 151 -19.63 2.99 19.73
N LEU A 152 -18.56 3.08 18.97
CA LEU A 152 -18.25 4.24 18.13
C LEU A 152 -19.34 4.51 17.09
N PHE A 153 -19.82 3.45 16.40
CA PHE A 153 -20.94 3.57 15.46
C PHE A 153 -22.16 4.20 16.12
N LEU A 154 -22.51 3.76 17.32
CA LEU A 154 -23.66 4.30 18.07
C LEU A 154 -23.44 5.78 18.45
N VAL A 155 -22.23 6.15 18.86
CA VAL A 155 -21.86 7.54 19.17
C VAL A 155 -21.98 8.42 17.91
N VAL A 156 -21.40 8.00 16.80
CA VAL A 156 -21.48 8.73 15.52
C VAL A 156 -22.94 8.89 15.07
N ALA A 157 -23.73 7.83 15.13
CA ALA A 157 -25.15 7.87 14.81
C ALA A 157 -25.91 8.86 15.70
N ALA A 158 -25.64 8.87 17.01
CA ALA A 158 -26.25 9.81 17.96
C ALA A 158 -25.88 11.27 17.64
N ILE A 159 -24.58 11.54 17.30
CA ILE A 159 -24.13 12.89 16.90
C ILE A 159 -24.85 13.34 15.63
N VAL A 160 -24.92 12.48 14.60
CA VAL A 160 -25.61 12.83 13.34
C VAL A 160 -27.09 13.06 13.53
N VAL A 161 -27.79 12.23 14.33
CA VAL A 161 -29.19 12.43 14.68
C VAL A 161 -29.38 13.72 15.49
N GLY A 162 -28.47 14.01 16.43
CA GLY A 162 -28.45 15.28 17.17
C GLY A 162 -28.26 16.48 16.24
N THR A 163 -27.37 16.39 15.27
CA THR A 163 -27.12 17.40 14.23
C THR A 163 -28.38 17.63 13.38
N TRP A 164 -29.06 16.54 12.99
CA TRP A 164 -30.33 16.64 12.28
C TRP A 164 -31.41 17.36 13.15
N TYR A 165 -31.51 17.00 14.43
CA TYR A 165 -32.47 17.62 15.35
C TYR A 165 -32.17 19.12 15.57
N ALA A 166 -30.91 19.49 15.73
CA ALA A 166 -30.47 20.88 15.83
C ALA A 166 -30.84 21.68 14.57
N SER A 167 -30.58 21.13 13.39
CA SER A 167 -30.97 21.75 12.11
C SER A 167 -32.48 21.93 11.99
N TYR A 168 -33.24 20.96 12.49
CA TYR A 168 -34.72 21.04 12.50
C TYR A 168 -35.24 22.13 13.44
N ILE A 169 -34.67 22.29 14.64
CA ILE A 169 -35.04 23.36 15.59
C ILE A 169 -34.74 24.74 15.00
N LEU A 170 -33.57 24.92 14.42
CA LEU A 170 -33.19 26.19 13.79
C LEU A 170 -34.06 26.52 12.59
N TRP A 171 -34.42 25.53 11.78
CA TRP A 171 -35.40 25.68 10.70
C TRP A 171 -36.74 26.25 11.20
N LYS A 172 -37.25 25.74 12.32
CA LYS A 172 -38.51 26.25 12.92
C LYS A 172 -38.39 27.70 13.37
N LYS A 173 -37.22 28.14 13.83
CA LYS A 173 -37.04 29.48 14.45
C LYS A 173 -36.75 30.59 13.44
N ARG A 174 -36.02 30.33 12.35
CA ARG A 174 -35.56 31.39 11.40
C ARG A 174 -35.43 30.86 9.96
N GLN A 175 -36.42 31.04 9.14
CA GLN A 175 -36.55 30.32 7.85
C GLN A 175 -35.79 30.87 6.63
N LYS A 176 -35.28 32.12 6.55
CA LYS A 176 -34.98 32.72 5.25
C LYS A 176 -33.54 33.20 5.02
N ALA A 177 -32.82 33.69 6.02
CA ALA A 177 -31.55 34.40 5.80
C ALA A 177 -30.33 33.46 5.65
N TYR A 178 -30.30 32.34 6.36
CA TYR A 178 -29.09 31.50 6.48
C TYR A 178 -28.77 30.64 5.26
N ALA A 179 -29.79 30.20 4.50
CA ALA A 179 -29.52 29.30 3.35
C ALA A 179 -28.63 29.93 2.28
N TRP A 180 -28.84 31.20 1.97
CA TRP A 180 -28.02 31.91 0.99
C TRP A 180 -26.61 32.21 1.51
N ILE A 181 -26.47 32.56 2.79
CA ILE A 181 -25.15 32.79 3.41
C ILE A 181 -24.32 31.49 3.41
N ILE A 182 -24.96 30.39 3.81
CA ILE A 182 -24.30 29.09 3.85
C ILE A 182 -23.90 28.62 2.43
N ALA A 183 -24.84 28.71 1.48
CA ALA A 183 -24.53 28.36 0.08
C ALA A 183 -23.40 29.24 -0.48
N GLY A 184 -23.46 30.55 -0.24
CA GLY A 184 -22.41 31.49 -0.66
C GLY A 184 -21.06 31.20 -0.03
N SER A 185 -21.02 30.84 1.26
CA SER A 185 -19.79 30.45 1.96
C SER A 185 -19.18 29.17 1.38
N ILE A 186 -20.00 28.13 1.14
CA ILE A 186 -19.53 26.88 0.54
C ILE A 186 -18.97 27.13 -0.87
N ILE A 187 -19.71 27.89 -1.70
CA ILE A 187 -19.25 28.24 -3.06
C ILE A 187 -17.98 29.08 -3.00
N GLY A 188 -17.92 30.07 -2.09
CA GLY A 188 -16.74 30.89 -1.90
C GLY A 188 -15.52 30.10 -1.49
N CYS A 189 -15.64 29.20 -0.51
CA CYS A 189 -14.57 28.27 -0.10
C CYS A 189 -14.16 27.35 -1.24
N THR A 190 -15.11 26.84 -2.04
CA THR A 190 -14.80 25.98 -3.19
C THR A 190 -13.99 26.71 -4.24
N LEU A 191 -14.44 27.90 -4.64
CA LEU A 191 -13.73 28.73 -5.63
C LEU A 191 -12.34 29.10 -5.11
N PHE A 192 -12.25 29.54 -3.85
CA PHE A 192 -10.96 29.90 -3.25
C PHE A 192 -10.00 28.73 -3.22
N ALA A 193 -10.42 27.55 -2.72
CA ALA A 193 -9.59 26.36 -2.64
C ALA A 193 -9.03 25.93 -4.02
N HIS A 194 -9.90 25.89 -5.03
CA HIS A 194 -9.46 25.51 -6.38
C HIS A 194 -8.55 26.55 -7.04
N LEU A 195 -8.80 27.84 -6.85
CA LEU A 195 -7.93 28.89 -7.35
C LEU A 195 -6.56 28.89 -6.66
N CYS A 196 -6.54 28.73 -5.32
CA CYS A 196 -5.29 28.58 -4.57
C CYS A 196 -4.51 27.34 -5.04
N HIS A 197 -5.18 26.22 -5.29
CA HIS A 197 -4.50 25.03 -5.78
C HIS A 197 -3.94 25.23 -7.19
N ILE A 198 -4.67 25.88 -8.09
CA ILE A 198 -4.17 26.22 -9.44
C ILE A 198 -2.89 27.06 -9.34
N TYR A 199 -2.91 28.08 -8.47
CA TYR A 199 -1.76 28.95 -8.25
C TYR A 199 -0.60 28.18 -7.59
N GLY A 200 -0.86 27.48 -6.49
CA GLY A 200 0.13 26.69 -5.77
C GLY A 200 0.77 25.59 -6.63
N ALA A 201 -0.02 24.92 -7.48
CA ALA A 201 0.49 23.92 -8.42
C ALA A 201 1.36 24.54 -9.52
N PHE A 202 1.02 25.74 -10.00
CA PHE A 202 1.80 26.43 -11.01
C PHE A 202 3.15 26.93 -10.48
N TYR A 203 3.16 27.48 -9.26
CA TYR A 203 4.37 27.97 -8.59
C TYR A 203 5.05 26.95 -7.70
N GLN A 204 4.54 25.70 -7.68
CA GLN A 204 5.07 24.59 -6.89
C GLN A 204 5.18 24.87 -5.38
N GLN A 205 4.19 25.54 -4.81
CA GLN A 205 4.15 25.85 -3.38
C GLN A 205 3.92 24.58 -2.55
N PRO A 206 4.91 24.14 -1.75
CA PRO A 206 4.81 22.85 -1.02
C PRO A 206 3.67 22.83 -0.01
N SER A 207 3.42 23.95 0.68
CA SER A 207 2.36 24.08 1.69
C SER A 207 0.95 23.84 1.12
N VAL A 208 0.67 24.36 -0.08
CA VAL A 208 -0.62 24.15 -0.76
C VAL A 208 -0.71 22.75 -1.37
N MET A 209 0.34 22.30 -2.08
CA MET A 209 0.33 21.01 -2.77
C MET A 209 0.26 19.82 -1.80
N LYS A 210 1.00 19.88 -0.70
CA LYS A 210 1.05 18.80 0.29
C LYS A 210 -0.15 18.79 1.23
N SER A 211 -0.67 19.94 1.63
CA SER A 211 -1.86 19.99 2.49
C SER A 211 -3.12 19.42 1.84
N GLY A 212 -3.23 19.50 0.52
CA GLY A 212 -4.31 18.82 -0.21
C GLY A 212 -4.30 17.30 -0.04
N THR A 213 -3.13 16.69 0.15
CA THR A 213 -3.02 15.22 0.34
C THR A 213 -3.51 14.74 1.72
N LEU A 214 -3.76 15.65 2.66
CA LEU A 214 -4.40 15.33 3.95
C LEU A 214 -5.89 14.98 3.79
N LEU A 215 -6.54 15.41 2.70
CA LEU A 215 -7.96 15.19 2.49
C LEU A 215 -8.22 13.90 1.69
N PRO A 216 -9.12 13.02 2.15
CA PRO A 216 -9.41 11.77 1.46
C PRO A 216 -10.01 12.05 0.08
N TYR A 217 -9.49 11.39 -0.96
CA TYR A 217 -9.96 11.51 -2.34
C TYR A 217 -9.97 12.95 -2.87
N TYR A 218 -9.08 13.81 -2.37
CA TYR A 218 -8.98 15.18 -2.85
C TYR A 218 -8.61 15.19 -4.34
N PHE A 219 -9.37 15.95 -5.13
CA PHE A 219 -9.14 16.08 -6.56
C PHE A 219 -8.38 17.40 -6.84
N PRO A 220 -7.06 17.34 -7.10
CA PRO A 220 -6.25 18.53 -7.34
C PRO A 220 -6.64 19.20 -8.67
N THR A 221 -6.80 20.51 -8.65
CA THR A 221 -7.10 21.30 -9.85
C THR A 221 -5.85 22.03 -10.31
N SER A 222 -5.45 21.84 -11.57
CA SER A 222 -4.33 22.55 -12.17
C SER A 222 -4.73 23.15 -13.52
N SER A 223 -4.12 24.26 -13.88
CA SER A 223 -4.40 24.96 -15.14
C SER A 223 -3.16 25.58 -15.77
N ASN A 224 -2.05 24.84 -15.76
CA ASN A 224 -0.74 25.33 -16.20
C ASN A 224 -0.76 25.88 -17.63
N ARG A 225 -1.48 25.23 -18.57
CA ARG A 225 -1.58 25.69 -19.97
C ARG A 225 -2.29 27.04 -20.10
N LEU A 226 -3.32 27.30 -19.27
CA LEU A 226 -4.04 28.57 -19.28
C LEU A 226 -3.15 29.68 -18.72
N LEU A 227 -2.47 29.44 -17.60
CA LEU A 227 -1.57 30.42 -16.98
C LEU A 227 -0.42 30.80 -17.90
N LEU A 228 0.18 29.82 -18.58
CA LEU A 228 1.21 30.11 -19.62
C LEU A 228 0.67 30.96 -20.77
N LYS A 229 -0.56 30.69 -21.26
CA LYS A 229 -1.20 31.49 -22.29
C LYS A 229 -1.52 32.91 -21.83
N LEU A 230 -1.76 33.12 -20.54
CA LEU A 230 -1.97 34.44 -19.94
C LEU A 230 -0.67 35.18 -19.63
N GLY A 231 0.49 34.60 -19.96
CA GLY A 231 1.81 35.27 -19.83
C GLY A 231 2.48 35.04 -18.46
N TYR A 232 1.94 34.18 -17.60
CA TYR A 232 2.62 33.80 -16.35
C TYR A 232 3.80 32.89 -16.65
N THR A 233 4.91 33.05 -15.91
CA THR A 233 6.11 32.22 -16.03
C THR A 233 6.28 31.33 -14.80
N PRO A 234 6.38 30.01 -14.97
CA PRO A 234 6.64 29.09 -13.85
C PRO A 234 8.10 29.22 -13.36
N PRO A 235 8.42 28.80 -12.12
CA PRO A 235 9.80 28.74 -11.66
C PRO A 235 10.66 27.87 -12.59
N ARG A 236 11.93 28.24 -12.78
CA ARG A 236 12.85 27.55 -13.74
C ARG A 236 13.04 26.05 -13.47
N GLU A 237 12.84 25.60 -12.24
CA GLU A 237 12.99 24.20 -11.82
C GLU A 237 11.82 23.30 -12.26
N SER A 238 10.68 23.85 -12.66
CA SER A 238 9.48 23.11 -13.05
C SER A 238 9.43 22.63 -14.50
N MET A 239 10.48 22.83 -15.28
CA MET A 239 10.51 22.48 -16.71
C MET A 239 10.80 21.02 -17.06
N ILE A 240 10.78 20.10 -16.11
CA ILE A 240 10.68 18.67 -16.43
C ILE A 240 9.21 18.37 -16.75
N GLN A 241 8.81 18.71 -17.97
CA GLN A 241 7.52 18.27 -18.49
C GLN A 241 7.58 16.77 -18.73
N MET A 242 7.00 16.00 -17.80
CA MET A 242 6.52 14.68 -18.12
C MET A 242 5.34 14.85 -19.10
N ASN A 243 5.60 14.75 -20.38
CA ASN A 243 4.58 14.67 -21.41
C ASN A 243 3.87 13.30 -21.29
N GLY A 244 2.94 13.20 -20.34
CA GLY A 244 2.10 12.04 -20.16
C GLY A 244 0.96 12.01 -21.17
N LYS A 245 1.23 11.62 -22.40
CA LYS A 245 0.26 11.06 -23.38
C LYS A 245 1.02 10.52 -24.59
N GLN A 246 1.69 9.43 -24.39
CA GLN A 246 1.95 8.48 -25.48
C GLN A 246 1.74 7.11 -24.90
N SER A 247 0.97 6.26 -25.59
CA SER A 247 1.14 4.82 -25.50
C SER A 247 2.58 4.54 -25.86
N VAL A 248 3.43 4.42 -24.85
CA VAL A 248 4.83 4.11 -25.07
C VAL A 248 4.83 2.66 -25.49
N ASP A 249 5.23 2.38 -26.72
CA ASP A 249 5.63 1.03 -27.11
C ASP A 249 6.77 0.64 -26.16
N ILE A 250 6.46 -0.23 -25.21
CA ILE A 250 7.42 -0.65 -24.21
C ILE A 250 8.41 -1.57 -24.89
N GLN A 251 9.62 -1.09 -25.09
CA GLN A 251 10.72 -1.89 -25.57
C GLN A 251 11.54 -2.41 -24.37
N TYR A 252 11.35 -3.69 -24.05
CA TYR A 252 12.08 -4.36 -22.97
C TYR A 252 12.50 -5.77 -23.41
N PRO A 253 13.81 -6.05 -23.46
CA PRO A 253 14.95 -5.16 -23.23
C PRO A 253 15.08 -4.09 -24.33
N ILE A 254 15.80 -2.97 -24.05
CA ILE A 254 15.99 -1.86 -25.01
C ILE A 254 16.76 -2.33 -26.26
N GLN A 255 17.73 -3.24 -26.07
CA GLN A 255 18.47 -3.88 -27.14
C GLN A 255 18.32 -5.41 -27.04
N PRO A 256 18.29 -6.15 -28.16
CA PRO A 256 18.29 -7.60 -28.15
C PRO A 256 19.45 -8.15 -27.32
N LEU A 257 19.17 -9.16 -26.48
CA LEU A 257 20.19 -9.75 -25.63
C LEU A 257 21.26 -10.50 -26.44
N GLN A 258 22.51 -10.09 -26.26
CA GLN A 258 23.68 -10.76 -26.78
C GLN A 258 24.06 -11.92 -25.85
N LYS A 259 23.93 -13.15 -26.35
CA LYS A 259 24.05 -14.38 -25.55
C LYS A 259 25.32 -15.14 -25.91
N GLU A 260 26.11 -15.48 -24.89
CA GLU A 260 27.17 -16.47 -25.02
C GLU A 260 26.63 -17.90 -25.00
N LYS A 261 27.32 -18.79 -25.68
CA LYS A 261 27.12 -20.23 -25.51
C LYS A 261 27.71 -20.66 -24.18
N ILE A 262 26.88 -21.19 -23.30
CA ILE A 262 27.29 -21.77 -22.02
C ILE A 262 27.18 -23.29 -22.15
N ASN A 263 28.16 -24.01 -21.60
CA ASN A 263 28.01 -25.46 -21.46
C ASN A 263 26.87 -25.74 -20.45
N PRO A 264 25.80 -26.47 -20.80
CA PRO A 264 24.73 -26.79 -19.88
C PRO A 264 25.19 -27.44 -18.57
N ASP A 265 26.26 -28.26 -18.63
CA ASP A 265 26.81 -28.95 -17.46
C ASP A 265 27.54 -28.00 -16.47
N SER A 266 27.84 -26.77 -16.88
CA SER A 266 28.49 -25.76 -16.04
C SER A 266 27.51 -24.75 -15.43
N LEU A 267 26.21 -24.88 -15.71
CA LEU A 267 25.21 -23.97 -15.17
C LEU A 267 24.97 -24.23 -13.68
N PRO A 268 25.07 -23.20 -12.82
CA PRO A 268 24.73 -23.34 -11.41
C PRO A 268 23.22 -23.45 -11.22
N ASN A 269 22.76 -24.14 -10.20
CA ASN A 269 21.42 -23.96 -9.69
C ASN A 269 21.29 -22.55 -9.09
N ILE A 270 20.08 -22.00 -9.08
CA ILE A 270 19.81 -20.67 -8.52
C ILE A 270 18.62 -20.77 -7.57
N ILE A 271 18.79 -20.29 -6.35
CA ILE A 271 17.72 -20.24 -5.35
C ILE A 271 17.55 -18.80 -4.89
N PHE A 272 16.35 -18.27 -5.03
CA PHE A 272 15.94 -17.02 -4.39
C PHE A 272 15.11 -17.34 -3.17
N ILE A 273 15.54 -16.84 -2.02
CA ILE A 273 14.80 -16.94 -0.76
C ILE A 273 14.48 -15.50 -0.32
N LEU A 274 13.21 -15.18 -0.25
CA LEU A 274 12.74 -13.90 0.29
C LEU A 274 11.93 -14.15 1.56
N LEU A 275 12.18 -13.32 2.57
CA LEU A 275 11.31 -13.17 3.73
C LEU A 275 10.56 -11.85 3.58
N ASP A 276 9.24 -11.92 3.55
CA ASP A 276 8.40 -10.74 3.47
C ASP A 276 8.61 -9.83 4.67
N SER A 277 8.79 -8.54 4.42
CA SER A 277 8.99 -7.52 5.46
C SER A 277 10.26 -7.69 6.32
N TRP A 278 11.36 -8.19 5.77
CA TRP A 278 12.56 -8.53 6.54
C TRP A 278 13.43 -7.31 6.88
N ASN A 279 13.34 -6.85 8.15
CA ASN A 279 14.13 -5.74 8.67
C ASN A 279 15.58 -6.17 8.99
N THR A 280 16.57 -5.38 8.53
CA THR A 280 18.00 -5.64 8.75
C THR A 280 18.40 -5.76 10.22
N ARG A 281 17.67 -5.12 11.15
CA ARG A 281 17.92 -5.17 12.60
C ARG A 281 17.65 -6.56 13.20
N SER A 282 16.87 -7.41 12.55
CA SER A 282 16.62 -8.77 13.02
C SER A 282 17.76 -9.74 12.68
N LEU A 283 18.63 -9.41 11.71
CA LEU A 283 19.77 -10.27 11.36
C LEU A 283 20.89 -10.14 12.39
N THR A 284 20.70 -10.77 13.54
CA THR A 284 21.62 -10.76 14.69
C THR A 284 21.85 -12.20 15.21
N PRO A 285 22.97 -12.46 15.92
CA PRO A 285 23.26 -13.81 16.42
C PRO A 285 22.22 -14.37 17.39
N ASP A 286 21.48 -13.52 18.09
CA ASP A 286 20.44 -13.91 19.04
C ASP A 286 19.08 -14.11 18.39
N CYS A 287 18.76 -13.34 17.33
CA CYS A 287 17.46 -13.40 16.67
C CYS A 287 17.44 -14.43 15.52
N MET A 288 18.46 -14.44 14.68
CA MET A 288 18.54 -15.33 13.51
C MET A 288 19.92 -16.01 13.45
N PRO A 289 20.26 -16.89 14.40
CA PRO A 289 21.59 -17.47 14.53
C PRO A 289 22.07 -18.23 13.27
N ASN A 290 21.20 -19.03 12.63
CA ASN A 290 21.56 -19.82 11.45
C ASN A 290 21.83 -18.92 10.25
N THR A 291 20.94 -17.94 10.02
CA THR A 291 21.07 -16.98 8.92
C THR A 291 22.24 -16.03 9.14
N TYR A 292 22.48 -15.60 10.38
CA TYR A 292 23.64 -14.76 10.70
C TYR A 292 24.96 -15.50 10.45
N GLN A 293 25.05 -16.77 10.87
CA GLN A 293 26.21 -17.61 10.56
C GLN A 293 26.39 -17.81 9.05
N PHE A 294 25.29 -18.03 8.33
CA PHE A 294 25.32 -18.13 6.88
C PHE A 294 25.83 -16.83 6.24
N ALA A 295 25.42 -15.67 6.73
CA ALA A 295 25.91 -14.37 6.24
C ALA A 295 27.41 -14.20 6.47
N GLN A 296 27.93 -14.63 7.61
CA GLN A 296 29.38 -14.56 7.91
C GLN A 296 30.22 -15.49 7.03
N GLN A 297 29.67 -16.58 6.54
CA GLN A 297 30.34 -17.58 5.71
C GLN A 297 30.20 -17.30 4.21
N ASN A 298 29.52 -16.25 3.82
CA ASN A 298 29.18 -15.95 2.44
C ASN A 298 29.43 -14.46 2.09
N GLN A 299 28.88 -14.01 0.98
CA GLN A 299 28.95 -12.62 0.55
C GLN A 299 27.78 -11.84 1.17
N TRP A 300 28.08 -10.95 2.12
CA TRP A 300 27.10 -10.17 2.85
C TRP A 300 27.12 -8.69 2.45
N PHE A 301 26.08 -8.22 1.80
CA PHE A 301 25.90 -6.81 1.41
C PHE A 301 25.15 -6.06 2.51
N SER A 302 25.89 -5.45 3.44
CA SER A 302 25.34 -4.86 4.66
C SER A 302 24.65 -3.50 4.48
N ASN A 303 24.70 -2.93 3.27
CA ASN A 303 24.06 -1.66 2.92
C ASN A 303 23.20 -1.83 1.66
N HIS A 304 22.39 -2.88 1.66
CA HIS A 304 21.45 -3.17 0.58
C HIS A 304 20.09 -2.55 0.83
N VAL A 305 19.42 -2.10 -0.22
CA VAL A 305 18.06 -1.59 -0.17
C VAL A 305 17.20 -2.26 -1.24
N SER A 306 15.96 -2.53 -0.89
CA SER A 306 14.92 -2.93 -1.83
C SER A 306 14.68 -1.82 -2.87
N GLY A 307 14.12 -2.18 -4.01
CA GLY A 307 13.66 -1.22 -5.01
C GLY A 307 12.39 -0.47 -4.60
N SER A 308 11.75 -0.86 -3.48
CA SER A 308 10.56 -0.20 -2.95
C SER A 308 10.28 -0.61 -1.51
N ASN A 309 9.20 -0.06 -0.95
CA ASN A 309 8.76 -0.24 0.42
C ASN A 309 7.49 -1.11 0.55
N GLY A 310 7.22 -1.98 -0.39
CA GLY A 310 6.07 -2.90 -0.37
C GLY A 310 6.26 -4.07 -1.31
N THR A 311 5.59 -5.19 -1.03
CA THR A 311 5.78 -6.52 -1.60
C THR A 311 5.74 -6.53 -3.12
N ARG A 312 4.66 -6.00 -3.73
CA ARG A 312 4.51 -5.94 -5.18
C ARG A 312 5.72 -5.29 -5.85
N SER A 313 6.13 -4.16 -5.30
CA SER A 313 7.18 -3.33 -5.89
C SER A 313 8.59 -3.84 -5.60
N GLY A 314 8.80 -4.40 -4.41
CA GLY A 314 10.06 -5.01 -4.01
C GLY A 314 10.38 -6.24 -4.88
N VAL A 315 9.43 -7.16 -4.98
CA VAL A 315 9.59 -8.38 -5.81
C VAL A 315 9.72 -8.03 -7.30
N PHE A 316 8.90 -7.08 -7.82
CA PHE A 316 9.05 -6.62 -9.19
C PHE A 316 10.46 -6.11 -9.47
N SER A 317 10.98 -5.26 -8.60
CA SER A 317 12.32 -4.68 -8.76
C SER A 317 13.43 -5.74 -8.75
N LEU A 318 13.28 -6.79 -7.93
CA LEU A 318 14.22 -7.90 -7.85
C LEU A 318 14.27 -8.72 -9.14
N PHE A 319 13.11 -9.02 -9.75
CA PHE A 319 13.04 -9.88 -10.93
C PHE A 319 13.23 -9.15 -12.26
N PHE A 320 12.78 -7.91 -12.36
CA PHE A 320 12.91 -7.11 -13.59
C PHE A 320 14.17 -6.24 -13.61
N GLY A 321 14.75 -5.93 -12.44
CA GLY A 321 15.80 -4.90 -12.34
C GLY A 321 15.28 -3.50 -12.66
N LEU A 322 13.98 -3.26 -12.59
CA LEU A 322 13.28 -2.03 -12.96
C LEU A 322 12.39 -1.52 -11.84
N SER A 323 12.06 -0.22 -11.87
CA SER A 323 11.07 0.37 -10.97
C SER A 323 9.68 -0.22 -11.21
N CYS A 324 8.93 -0.46 -10.14
CA CYS A 324 7.54 -0.91 -10.20
C CYS A 324 6.58 0.10 -10.88
N TYR A 325 7.06 1.30 -11.20
CA TYR A 325 6.34 2.24 -12.06
C TYR A 325 5.89 1.60 -13.38
N TYR A 326 6.66 0.62 -13.87
CA TYR A 326 6.35 -0.10 -15.12
C TYR A 326 5.32 -1.22 -14.94
N TRP A 327 4.91 -1.56 -13.74
CA TRP A 327 3.97 -2.67 -13.47
C TRP A 327 2.69 -2.57 -14.30
N GLU A 328 2.00 -1.44 -14.21
CA GLU A 328 0.71 -1.21 -14.89
C GLU A 328 0.80 -1.25 -16.42
N SER A 329 2.00 -1.14 -16.95
CA SER A 329 2.27 -1.25 -18.38
C SER A 329 2.72 -2.66 -18.77
N PHE A 330 3.46 -3.35 -17.91
CA PHE A 330 4.01 -4.68 -18.19
C PHE A 330 2.99 -5.79 -18.03
N ASP A 331 2.12 -5.69 -17.03
CA ASP A 331 1.07 -6.68 -16.76
C ASP A 331 0.10 -6.85 -17.95
N PRO A 332 -0.58 -5.81 -18.45
CA PRO A 332 -1.46 -5.96 -19.61
C PRO A 332 -0.75 -6.36 -20.92
N ALA A 333 0.51 -5.96 -21.05
CA ALA A 333 1.35 -6.29 -22.21
C ALA A 333 1.98 -7.69 -22.12
N HIS A 334 1.77 -8.43 -21.02
CA HIS A 334 2.36 -9.74 -20.75
C HIS A 334 3.90 -9.76 -20.91
N ILE A 335 4.56 -8.67 -20.52
CA ILE A 335 6.01 -8.55 -20.58
C ILE A 335 6.61 -9.27 -19.37
N GLN A 336 7.40 -10.31 -19.65
CA GLN A 336 8.07 -11.11 -18.63
C GLN A 336 9.49 -10.62 -18.36
N PRO A 337 10.04 -10.87 -17.13
CA PRO A 337 11.42 -10.58 -16.83
C PRO A 337 12.39 -11.28 -17.79
N VAL A 338 13.37 -10.55 -18.32
CA VAL A 338 14.42 -11.13 -19.16
C VAL A 338 15.20 -12.23 -18.43
N PHE A 339 15.30 -12.13 -17.11
CA PHE A 339 15.91 -13.15 -16.25
C PHE A 339 15.18 -14.48 -16.35
N ILE A 340 13.87 -14.50 -16.14
CA ILE A 340 13.05 -15.73 -16.23
C ILE A 340 13.07 -16.30 -17.65
N LYS A 341 12.95 -15.45 -18.68
CA LYS A 341 13.09 -15.91 -20.07
C LYS A 341 14.45 -16.56 -20.33
N ARG A 342 15.52 -15.98 -19.78
CA ARG A 342 16.87 -16.54 -19.96
C ARG A 342 17.03 -17.89 -19.27
N LEU A 343 16.46 -18.07 -18.07
CA LEU A 343 16.45 -19.36 -17.40
C LEU A 343 15.72 -20.43 -18.23
N GLN A 344 14.56 -20.09 -18.79
CA GLN A 344 13.81 -21.00 -19.68
C GLN A 344 14.63 -21.38 -20.92
N GLU A 345 15.29 -20.41 -21.57
CA GLU A 345 16.16 -20.67 -22.74
C GLU A 345 17.34 -21.59 -22.42
N LEU A 346 17.85 -21.52 -21.20
CA LEU A 346 18.95 -22.36 -20.72
C LEU A 346 18.49 -23.72 -20.19
N GLY A 347 17.17 -23.99 -20.22
CA GLY A 347 16.59 -25.29 -19.83
C GLY A 347 16.47 -25.50 -18.31
N TYR A 348 16.45 -24.42 -17.51
CA TYR A 348 16.20 -24.53 -16.07
C TYR A 348 14.81 -25.10 -15.77
N GLU A 349 14.74 -25.97 -14.78
CA GLU A 349 13.49 -26.34 -14.12
C GLU A 349 13.14 -25.23 -13.14
N ILE A 350 12.00 -24.53 -13.36
CA ILE A 350 11.60 -23.37 -12.56
C ILE A 350 10.47 -23.79 -11.64
N GLN A 351 10.65 -23.58 -10.34
CA GLN A 351 9.68 -23.90 -9.29
C GLN A 351 9.52 -22.73 -8.31
N THR A 352 8.32 -22.59 -7.76
CA THR A 352 7.96 -21.56 -6.80
C THR A 352 7.34 -22.18 -5.55
N TYR A 353 7.68 -21.63 -4.38
CA TYR A 353 7.23 -22.07 -3.07
C TYR A 353 6.69 -20.84 -2.31
N PRO A 354 5.49 -20.38 -2.62
CA PRO A 354 4.89 -19.23 -1.98
C PRO A 354 4.18 -19.60 -0.69
N SER A 355 4.51 -18.96 0.43
CA SER A 355 3.73 -19.04 1.66
C SER A 355 2.43 -18.25 1.52
N ALA A 356 2.51 -16.99 1.09
CA ALA A 356 1.35 -16.19 0.69
C ALA A 356 0.97 -16.46 -0.77
N THR A 357 -0.30 -16.27 -1.12
CA THR A 357 -0.78 -16.51 -2.49
C THR A 357 -0.14 -15.57 -3.52
N PHE A 358 0.15 -16.08 -4.73
CA PHE A 358 0.56 -15.28 -5.88
C PHE A 358 -0.61 -14.74 -6.70
N ALA A 359 -1.82 -14.76 -6.15
CA ALA A 359 -2.99 -14.16 -6.76
C ALA A 359 -3.03 -12.64 -6.56
N ASP A 360 -2.60 -12.16 -5.39
CA ASP A 360 -2.50 -10.74 -5.08
C ASP A 360 -1.29 -10.45 -4.16
N PRO A 361 -0.22 -9.83 -4.67
CA PRO A 361 0.01 -9.41 -6.08
C PRO A 361 0.13 -10.58 -7.06
N PRO A 362 -0.33 -10.45 -8.33
CA PRO A 362 -0.40 -11.55 -9.29
C PRO A 362 0.98 -11.92 -9.87
N PHE A 363 1.92 -12.34 -9.01
CA PHE A 363 3.28 -12.73 -9.41
C PHE A 363 3.29 -13.92 -10.36
N GLY A 364 2.36 -14.87 -10.20
CA GLY A 364 2.20 -15.98 -11.10
C GLY A 364 1.99 -15.55 -12.56
N ARG A 365 1.27 -14.44 -12.79
CA ARG A 365 1.02 -13.88 -14.11
C ARG A 365 2.15 -12.95 -14.58
N VAL A 366 2.56 -12.00 -13.73
CA VAL A 366 3.47 -10.91 -14.13
C VAL A 366 4.91 -11.37 -14.21
N ILE A 367 5.36 -12.19 -13.28
CA ILE A 367 6.76 -12.66 -13.22
C ILE A 367 6.91 -14.02 -13.90
N PHE A 368 6.01 -14.95 -13.61
CA PHE A 368 6.11 -16.34 -14.02
C PHE A 368 5.10 -16.74 -15.12
N GLY A 369 4.40 -15.81 -15.76
CA GLY A 369 3.27 -16.07 -16.66
C GLY A 369 3.56 -16.97 -17.88
N GLY A 370 4.83 -17.18 -18.24
CA GLY A 370 5.25 -18.12 -19.28
C GLY A 370 5.86 -19.41 -18.74
N VAL A 371 5.82 -19.65 -17.42
CA VAL A 371 6.39 -20.83 -16.77
C VAL A 371 5.27 -21.83 -16.49
N PRO A 372 5.28 -23.03 -17.08
CA PRO A 372 4.25 -24.02 -16.82
C PRO A 372 4.42 -24.67 -15.45
N GLY A 373 3.30 -24.97 -14.78
CA GLY A 373 3.26 -25.82 -13.60
C GLY A 373 3.84 -25.23 -12.32
N ILE A 374 3.96 -23.90 -12.21
CA ILE A 374 4.39 -23.25 -10.96
C ILE A 374 3.33 -23.39 -9.88
N HIS A 375 3.78 -23.46 -8.62
CA HIS A 375 2.88 -23.35 -7.47
C HIS A 375 2.60 -21.87 -7.21
N THR A 376 1.31 -21.52 -7.03
CA THR A 376 0.87 -20.14 -6.78
C THR A 376 0.29 -19.92 -5.40
N GLU A 377 0.10 -20.98 -4.63
CA GLU A 377 -0.43 -20.96 -3.27
C GLU A 377 0.02 -22.18 -2.47
N THR A 378 0.09 -22.05 -1.16
CA THR A 378 0.39 -23.15 -0.23
C THR A 378 -0.71 -23.26 0.81
N LYS A 379 -1.22 -24.46 1.03
CA LYS A 379 -2.26 -24.74 2.03
C LYS A 379 -1.70 -24.67 3.45
N GLY A 380 -2.40 -24.02 4.35
CA GLY A 380 -2.06 -23.93 5.78
C GLY A 380 -2.96 -22.90 6.47
N ASN A 381 -3.29 -23.13 7.73
CA ASN A 381 -4.18 -22.26 8.50
C ASN A 381 -3.44 -21.05 9.09
N THR A 382 -2.13 -21.15 9.22
CA THR A 382 -1.28 -20.08 9.76
C THR A 382 -0.07 -19.82 8.86
N PRO A 383 0.52 -18.61 8.88
CA PRO A 383 1.76 -18.32 8.16
C PRO A 383 2.88 -19.30 8.51
N LEU A 384 3.05 -19.62 9.80
CA LEU A 384 4.07 -20.58 10.25
C LEU A 384 3.86 -21.98 9.66
N GLU A 385 2.61 -22.46 9.54
CA GLU A 385 2.31 -23.75 8.89
C GLU A 385 2.67 -23.72 7.41
N ARG A 386 2.38 -22.61 6.71
CA ARG A 386 2.72 -22.44 5.30
C ARG A 386 4.22 -22.35 5.08
N ASP A 387 4.93 -21.54 5.88
CA ASP A 387 6.38 -21.41 5.84
C ASP A 387 7.08 -22.74 6.12
N THR A 388 6.57 -23.51 7.10
CA THR A 388 7.07 -24.86 7.37
C THR A 388 6.87 -25.77 6.16
N ARG A 389 5.69 -25.72 5.53
CA ARG A 389 5.37 -26.56 4.39
C ARG A 389 6.23 -26.24 3.16
N ILE A 390 6.40 -24.97 2.81
CA ILE A 390 7.26 -24.60 1.66
C ILE A 390 8.71 -25.02 1.89
N ALA A 391 9.21 -24.90 3.12
CA ALA A 391 10.55 -25.38 3.46
C ALA A 391 10.67 -26.92 3.31
N GLU A 392 9.67 -27.68 3.74
CA GLU A 392 9.65 -29.15 3.63
C GLU A 392 9.50 -29.62 2.18
N GLU A 393 8.61 -28.98 1.41
CA GLU A 393 8.45 -29.26 -0.02
C GLU A 393 9.75 -28.98 -0.79
N PHE A 394 10.38 -27.82 -0.57
CA PHE A 394 11.66 -27.49 -1.18
C PHE A 394 12.75 -28.51 -0.80
N ILE A 395 12.85 -28.91 0.48
CA ILE A 395 13.82 -29.92 0.94
C ILE A 395 13.59 -31.26 0.22
N SER A 396 12.33 -31.68 0.09
CA SER A 396 11.98 -32.90 -0.64
C SER A 396 12.37 -32.80 -2.12
N ASP A 397 12.05 -31.70 -2.77
CA ASP A 397 12.31 -31.50 -4.20
C ASP A 397 13.82 -31.36 -4.49
N SER A 398 14.59 -30.76 -3.59
CA SER A 398 16.04 -30.63 -3.72
C SER A 398 16.75 -31.99 -3.84
N GLN A 399 16.22 -33.03 -3.19
CA GLN A 399 16.71 -34.40 -3.31
C GLN A 399 16.39 -35.03 -4.68
N GLN A 400 15.29 -34.63 -5.32
CA GLN A 400 14.93 -35.07 -6.66
C GLN A 400 15.76 -34.34 -7.72
N HIS A 401 15.99 -33.04 -7.56
CA HIS A 401 16.87 -32.24 -8.44
C HIS A 401 18.30 -32.80 -8.53
N LYS A 402 18.85 -33.26 -7.41
CA LYS A 402 20.15 -33.94 -7.39
C LYS A 402 20.19 -35.15 -8.35
N LYS A 403 19.07 -35.85 -8.52
CA LYS A 403 18.99 -37.02 -9.40
C LYS A 403 18.82 -36.64 -10.86
N SER A 404 18.12 -35.53 -11.16
CA SER A 404 17.80 -35.11 -12.53
C SER A 404 19.01 -34.52 -13.28
N ARG A 405 20.01 -33.98 -12.56
CA ARG A 405 21.18 -33.28 -13.11
C ARG A 405 20.88 -32.06 -13.98
N LYS A 406 19.60 -31.62 -14.04
CA LYS A 406 19.24 -30.40 -14.73
C LYS A 406 19.44 -29.20 -13.81
N PRO A 407 19.84 -28.04 -14.34
CA PRO A 407 19.89 -26.84 -13.54
C PRO A 407 18.45 -26.45 -13.14
N PHE A 408 18.28 -25.99 -11.91
CA PHE A 408 16.98 -25.54 -11.41
C PHE A 408 17.03 -24.13 -10.87
N PHE A 409 15.90 -23.45 -10.94
CA PHE A 409 15.63 -22.20 -10.26
C PHE A 409 14.48 -22.41 -9.29
N SER A 410 14.70 -22.08 -8.02
CA SER A 410 13.66 -22.14 -6.99
C SER A 410 13.46 -20.77 -6.36
N PHE A 411 12.18 -20.35 -6.24
CA PHE A 411 11.81 -19.13 -5.56
C PHE A 411 10.97 -19.47 -4.31
N LEU A 412 11.57 -19.29 -3.14
CA LEU A 412 10.92 -19.47 -1.84
C LEU A 412 10.52 -18.10 -1.30
N PHE A 413 9.25 -17.94 -0.91
CA PHE A 413 8.72 -16.69 -0.39
C PHE A 413 8.03 -16.93 0.94
N PHE A 414 8.71 -16.60 2.05
CA PHE A 414 8.27 -16.73 3.43
C PHE A 414 7.42 -15.55 3.84
N ASP A 415 6.35 -15.76 4.63
CA ASP A 415 5.35 -14.73 4.97
C ASP A 415 5.29 -14.40 6.48
N LEU A 416 5.87 -15.23 7.34
CA LEU A 416 5.67 -15.12 8.79
C LEU A 416 6.07 -13.76 9.40
N PRO A 417 7.17 -13.10 9.01
CA PRO A 417 7.54 -11.78 9.56
C PRO A 417 6.57 -10.66 9.17
N HIS A 418 5.86 -10.79 8.05
CA HIS A 418 4.83 -9.87 7.60
C HIS A 418 3.50 -10.08 8.35
N SER A 419 3.08 -11.33 8.50
CA SER A 419 1.74 -11.68 8.99
C SER A 419 1.64 -11.81 10.52
N PHE A 420 2.75 -11.87 11.24
CA PHE A 420 2.83 -12.02 12.71
C PHE A 420 2.05 -13.21 13.30
N GLY A 421 1.67 -14.17 12.49
CA GLY A 421 0.79 -15.28 12.88
C GLY A 421 1.48 -16.40 13.66
N LEU A 422 1.96 -16.11 14.89
CA LEU A 422 2.60 -17.10 15.75
C LEU A 422 1.65 -17.70 16.79
N PRO A 423 1.64 -19.05 16.97
CA PRO A 423 1.05 -19.68 18.13
C PRO A 423 1.71 -19.18 19.44
N ALA A 424 0.93 -19.12 20.52
CA ALA A 424 1.39 -18.57 21.80
C ALA A 424 2.62 -19.29 22.40
N ASP A 425 2.77 -20.60 22.12
CA ASP A 425 3.94 -21.38 22.55
C ASP A 425 5.21 -21.05 21.77
N LYS A 426 5.10 -20.50 20.59
CA LYS A 426 6.21 -20.07 19.73
C LYS A 426 6.58 -18.59 19.93
N ASN A 427 5.69 -17.79 20.48
CA ASN A 427 5.87 -16.35 20.73
C ASN A 427 6.48 -16.06 22.13
N LYS A 428 7.55 -16.78 22.51
CA LYS A 428 8.09 -16.73 23.89
C LYS A 428 9.56 -16.34 24.01
N ARG A 429 10.34 -16.43 22.93
CA ARG A 429 11.79 -16.25 23.00
C ARG A 429 12.19 -14.83 23.39
N PHE A 430 11.57 -13.84 22.79
CA PHE A 430 11.80 -12.43 23.08
C PHE A 430 10.58 -11.86 23.79
N GLN A 431 10.82 -11.30 25.01
CA GLN A 431 9.77 -10.77 25.88
C GLN A 431 10.15 -9.38 26.40
N PRO A 432 9.18 -8.50 26.72
CA PRO A 432 7.74 -8.69 26.52
C PRO A 432 7.38 -8.70 25.02
N ALA A 433 6.41 -9.52 24.64
CA ALA A 433 5.89 -9.55 23.27
C ALA A 433 4.36 -9.47 23.27
N TRP A 434 3.78 -8.82 22.27
CA TRP A 434 2.34 -8.85 22.06
C TRP A 434 1.87 -10.27 21.71
N ALA A 435 0.67 -10.64 22.17
CA ALA A 435 0.06 -11.92 21.84
C ALA A 435 -0.45 -11.95 20.38
N TYR A 436 -0.84 -10.81 19.86
CA TYR A 436 -1.29 -10.59 18.47
C TYR A 436 -0.97 -9.14 18.07
N ALA A 437 -0.94 -8.84 16.77
CA ALA A 437 -0.68 -7.50 16.25
C ALA A 437 -1.91 -6.59 16.48
N ASP A 438 -1.87 -5.76 17.52
CA ASP A 438 -2.92 -4.81 17.87
C ASP A 438 -2.58 -3.41 17.30
N TYR A 439 -2.92 -3.18 16.05
CA TYR A 439 -2.66 -1.91 15.37
C TYR A 439 -3.37 -0.70 16.02
N THR A 440 -4.37 -0.93 16.88
CA THR A 440 -5.07 0.17 17.58
C THR A 440 -4.25 0.78 18.71
N LYS A 441 -3.17 0.14 19.12
CA LYS A 441 -2.22 0.63 20.14
C LYS A 441 -1.11 1.48 19.56
N LEU A 442 -0.95 1.48 18.23
CA LEU A 442 0.14 2.18 17.58
C LEU A 442 -0.02 3.70 17.73
N SER A 443 1.01 4.34 18.27
CA SER A 443 1.09 5.79 18.40
C SER A 443 2.56 6.20 18.45
N ASN A 444 2.83 7.47 18.25
CA ASN A 444 4.21 7.99 18.27
C ASN A 444 4.90 7.81 19.63
N ASP A 445 4.14 7.84 20.73
CA ASP A 445 4.64 7.73 22.10
C ASP A 445 4.68 6.28 22.63
N MET A 446 4.23 5.30 21.83
CA MET A 446 4.20 3.91 22.26
C MET A 446 5.61 3.32 22.29
N ASP A 447 5.92 2.55 23.35
CA ASP A 447 7.11 1.71 23.40
C ASP A 447 7.03 0.61 22.30
N PRO A 448 7.90 0.62 21.29
CA PRO A 448 7.87 -0.38 20.20
C PRO A 448 8.32 -1.76 20.64
N THR A 449 8.93 -1.91 21.82
CA THR A 449 9.59 -3.15 22.26
C THR A 449 8.68 -4.37 22.22
N PRO A 450 7.42 -4.35 22.72
CA PRO A 450 6.58 -5.55 22.68
C PRO A 450 6.18 -5.97 21.26
N PHE A 451 5.96 -5.02 20.35
CA PHE A 451 5.66 -5.29 18.96
C PHE A 451 6.91 -5.78 18.21
N TRP A 452 8.04 -5.12 18.42
CA TRP A 452 9.33 -5.55 17.88
C TRP A 452 9.73 -6.95 18.33
N ASN A 453 9.51 -7.32 19.61
CA ASN A 453 9.81 -8.65 20.11
C ASN A 453 8.89 -9.74 19.51
N MET A 454 7.62 -9.43 19.25
CA MET A 454 6.73 -10.32 18.51
C MET A 454 7.27 -10.59 17.10
N TYR A 455 7.68 -9.54 16.39
CA TYR A 455 8.32 -9.65 15.08
C TYR A 455 9.62 -10.49 15.14
N ARG A 456 10.48 -10.27 16.13
CA ARG A 456 11.70 -11.09 16.32
C ARG A 456 11.40 -12.56 16.54
N ASN A 457 10.32 -12.87 17.24
CA ASN A 457 9.88 -14.25 17.42
C ASN A 457 9.49 -14.90 16.09
N CYS A 458 8.87 -14.15 15.18
CA CYS A 458 8.58 -14.61 13.81
C CYS A 458 9.86 -14.88 13.03
N CYS A 459 10.77 -13.91 13.00
CA CYS A 459 12.07 -14.08 12.32
C CYS A 459 12.87 -15.28 12.85
N TYR A 460 12.79 -15.55 14.14
CA TYR A 460 13.45 -16.70 14.74
C TYR A 460 12.87 -18.04 14.26
N GLN A 461 11.55 -18.14 14.09
CA GLN A 461 10.95 -19.37 13.56
C GLN A 461 11.37 -19.63 12.11
N ASP A 462 11.40 -18.59 11.27
CA ASP A 462 11.90 -18.73 9.90
C ASP A 462 13.41 -19.04 9.86
N ASP A 463 14.19 -18.49 10.77
CA ASP A 463 15.61 -18.84 10.90
C ASP A 463 15.83 -20.33 11.15
N LEU A 464 14.96 -20.98 11.95
CA LEU A 464 15.03 -22.43 12.16
C LEU A 464 14.74 -23.20 10.86
N LEU A 465 13.79 -22.75 10.06
CA LEU A 465 13.47 -23.34 8.75
C LEU A 465 14.60 -23.15 7.75
N LEU A 466 15.17 -21.95 7.70
CA LEU A 466 16.33 -21.62 6.86
C LEU A 466 17.54 -22.49 7.23
N GLY A 467 17.80 -22.70 8.54
CA GLY A 467 18.85 -23.59 9.02
C GLY A 467 18.68 -25.01 8.48
N ARG A 468 17.46 -25.57 8.49
CA ARG A 468 17.17 -26.90 7.91
C ARG A 468 17.43 -26.95 6.40
N ILE A 469 17.07 -25.88 5.68
CA ILE A 469 17.33 -25.77 4.24
C ILE A 469 18.84 -25.76 3.98
N PHE A 470 19.62 -24.92 4.67
CA PHE A 470 21.07 -24.83 4.48
C PHE A 470 21.78 -26.15 4.83
N GLU A 471 21.41 -26.80 5.92
CA GLU A 471 21.93 -28.10 6.31
C GLU A 471 21.64 -29.16 5.25
N THR A 472 20.42 -29.18 4.71
CA THR A 472 20.04 -30.13 3.66
C THR A 472 20.83 -29.92 2.40
N LEU A 473 20.92 -28.69 1.89
CA LEU A 473 21.69 -28.37 0.69
C LEU A 473 23.16 -28.76 0.85
N LYS A 474 23.74 -28.55 2.03
CA LYS A 474 25.10 -28.94 2.35
C LYS A 474 25.26 -30.47 2.38
N LYS A 475 24.36 -31.16 3.07
CA LYS A 475 24.36 -32.63 3.19
C LYS A 475 24.20 -33.31 1.83
N GLU A 476 23.36 -32.75 0.97
CA GLU A 476 23.13 -33.30 -0.37
C GLU A 476 24.25 -32.91 -1.37
N GLY A 477 25.22 -32.08 -0.96
CA GLY A 477 26.29 -31.59 -1.84
C GLY A 477 25.83 -30.61 -2.93
N LEU A 478 24.63 -30.02 -2.75
CA LEU A 478 24.07 -29.05 -3.70
C LEU A 478 24.71 -27.66 -3.57
N MET A 479 25.27 -27.32 -2.39
CA MET A 479 25.93 -26.04 -2.16
C MET A 479 27.08 -25.77 -3.13
N ASP A 480 27.79 -26.82 -3.57
CA ASP A 480 28.95 -26.70 -4.42
C ASP A 480 28.64 -26.23 -5.86
N ASN A 481 27.37 -26.31 -6.26
CA ASN A 481 26.90 -25.87 -7.59
C ASN A 481 25.60 -25.04 -7.50
N THR A 482 25.36 -24.35 -6.41
CA THR A 482 24.12 -23.57 -6.23
C THR A 482 24.43 -22.15 -5.81
N ILE A 483 23.88 -21.17 -6.52
CA ILE A 483 23.86 -19.77 -6.09
C ILE A 483 22.61 -19.56 -5.24
N ILE A 484 22.75 -19.02 -4.03
CA ILE A 484 21.63 -18.65 -3.16
C ILE A 484 21.63 -17.14 -3.00
N VAL A 485 20.51 -16.51 -3.32
CA VAL A 485 20.22 -15.10 -3.05
C VAL A 485 19.17 -15.04 -1.96
N LEU A 486 19.56 -14.58 -0.78
CA LEU A 486 18.70 -14.47 0.39
C LEU A 486 18.51 -13.00 0.74
N SER A 487 17.26 -12.54 0.78
CA SER A 487 16.91 -11.13 1.07
C SER A 487 15.49 -11.01 1.65
N GLY A 488 15.07 -9.78 1.95
CA GLY A 488 13.67 -9.39 2.08
C GLY A 488 13.19 -8.69 0.82
N ASP A 489 11.92 -8.71 0.55
CA ASP A 489 11.32 -7.93 -0.55
C ASP A 489 11.24 -6.43 -0.21
N HIS A 490 10.95 -6.10 1.04
CA HIS A 490 11.07 -4.80 1.70
C HIS A 490 11.28 -5.01 3.20
N SER A 491 11.40 -3.91 3.94
CA SER A 491 11.56 -3.93 5.39
C SER A 491 10.27 -3.51 6.12
N GLN A 492 10.27 -3.66 7.44
CA GLN A 492 9.18 -3.33 8.36
C GLN A 492 9.66 -2.26 9.36
N GLU A 493 9.00 -1.11 9.42
CA GLU A 493 9.30 -0.03 10.35
C GLU A 493 8.54 -0.20 11.67
N PHE A 494 9.21 0.12 12.78
CA PHE A 494 8.67 0.10 14.13
C PHE A 494 8.86 1.48 14.79
N ASN A 495 8.49 2.53 14.05
CA ASN A 495 8.60 3.94 14.45
C ASN A 495 10.04 4.40 14.76
N GLU A 496 11.05 3.84 14.07
CA GLU A 496 12.45 4.20 14.26
C GLU A 496 12.74 5.69 14.02
N ASN A 497 11.94 6.33 13.18
CA ASN A 497 12.06 7.75 12.84
C ASN A 497 11.27 8.68 13.78
N HIS A 498 10.49 8.15 14.73
CA HIS A 498 9.62 8.90 15.63
C HIS A 498 8.63 9.85 14.93
N HIS A 499 8.10 9.41 13.78
CA HIS A 499 7.10 10.12 12.98
C HIS A 499 5.80 9.31 12.84
N ASN A 500 5.55 8.41 13.76
CA ASN A 500 4.39 7.52 13.79
C ASN A 500 4.24 6.63 12.54
N TYR A 501 5.37 6.15 11.99
CA TYR A 501 5.37 5.17 10.92
C TYR A 501 5.52 3.75 11.48
N TRP A 502 4.56 2.90 11.15
CA TRP A 502 4.50 1.51 11.54
C TRP A 502 4.23 0.63 10.32
N GLY A 503 5.03 -0.40 10.14
CA GLY A 503 4.86 -1.27 9.00
C GLY A 503 5.66 -0.84 7.76
N HIS A 504 5.03 -0.85 6.62
CA HIS A 504 5.63 -0.55 5.32
C HIS A 504 4.65 0.28 4.46
N ASN A 505 5.00 0.62 3.21
CA ASN A 505 4.22 1.48 2.31
C ASN A 505 4.07 2.95 2.75
N GLY A 506 4.64 3.37 3.89
CA GLY A 506 4.47 4.73 4.41
C GLY A 506 5.55 5.72 3.94
N ASN A 507 6.81 5.27 3.81
CA ASN A 507 7.94 6.12 3.42
C ASN A 507 9.06 5.30 2.77
N PHE A 508 10.11 5.99 2.27
CA PHE A 508 11.30 5.36 1.70
C PHE A 508 12.53 5.49 2.59
N SER A 509 12.34 5.57 3.90
CA SER A 509 13.44 5.53 4.86
C SER A 509 14.11 4.15 4.88
N LYS A 510 15.33 4.09 5.43
CA LYS A 510 16.04 2.81 5.58
C LYS A 510 15.25 1.80 6.42
N ALA A 511 14.36 2.25 7.29
CA ALA A 511 13.51 1.39 8.10
C ALA A 511 12.50 0.59 7.25
N GLN A 512 12.07 1.12 6.09
CA GLN A 512 11.12 0.43 5.20
C GLN A 512 11.74 -0.17 3.94
N ILE A 513 12.92 0.32 3.50
CA ILE A 513 13.56 -0.22 2.28
C ILE A 513 14.89 -0.93 2.54
N GLY A 514 15.47 -0.82 3.73
CA GLY A 514 16.73 -1.47 4.08
C GLY A 514 16.51 -2.94 4.41
N VAL A 515 16.97 -3.84 3.57
CA VAL A 515 16.82 -5.29 3.73
C VAL A 515 18.18 -5.99 3.81
N PRO A 516 18.30 -7.13 4.51
CA PRO A 516 19.47 -7.97 4.40
C PRO A 516 19.65 -8.47 2.95
N MET A 517 20.91 -8.64 2.53
CA MET A 517 21.24 -9.27 1.25
C MET A 517 22.47 -10.14 1.43
N ILE A 518 22.28 -11.44 1.23
CA ILE A 518 23.32 -12.45 1.42
C ILE A 518 23.37 -13.33 0.16
N TRP A 519 24.55 -13.51 -0.40
CA TRP A 519 24.76 -14.37 -1.55
C TRP A 519 25.71 -15.49 -1.21
N HIS A 520 25.27 -16.72 -1.39
CA HIS A 520 26.16 -17.86 -1.53
C HIS A 520 26.49 -18.04 -3.01
N VAL A 521 27.75 -18.00 -3.35
CA VAL A 521 28.26 -18.29 -4.70
C VAL A 521 29.32 -19.36 -4.56
N PRO A 522 29.21 -20.51 -5.27
CA PRO A 522 30.16 -21.58 -5.19
C PRO A 522 31.60 -21.10 -5.42
N GLY A 523 32.52 -21.47 -4.51
CA GLY A 523 33.92 -21.08 -4.59
C GLY A 523 34.24 -19.63 -4.22
N ALA A 524 33.27 -18.78 -3.98
CA ALA A 524 33.52 -17.41 -3.53
C ALA A 524 33.95 -17.37 -2.06
N LYS A 525 34.89 -16.47 -1.75
CA LYS A 525 35.36 -16.27 -0.36
C LYS A 525 34.32 -15.47 0.43
N PRO A 526 34.15 -15.75 1.72
CA PRO A 526 33.34 -14.93 2.60
C PRO A 526 33.83 -13.48 2.58
N GLN A 527 32.88 -12.54 2.39
CA GLN A 527 33.20 -11.11 2.36
C GLN A 527 31.98 -10.26 2.76
N LYS A 528 32.22 -9.25 3.60
CA LYS A 528 31.21 -8.24 3.92
C LYS A 528 31.44 -7.00 3.08
N PHE A 529 30.46 -6.66 2.24
CA PHE A 529 30.42 -5.46 1.42
C PHE A 529 29.63 -4.36 2.13
N THR A 530 30.16 -3.14 2.12
CA THR A 530 29.56 -1.97 2.78
C THR A 530 29.06 -0.90 1.81
N HIS A 531 29.42 -1.00 0.53
CA HIS A 531 28.90 -0.09 -0.49
C HIS A 531 27.39 -0.32 -0.71
N ARG A 532 26.70 0.71 -1.17
CA ARG A 532 25.28 0.65 -1.43
C ARG A 532 24.98 -0.23 -2.65
N THR A 533 24.07 -1.19 -2.46
CA THR A 533 23.51 -2.04 -3.51
C THR A 533 21.97 -2.02 -3.43
N THR A 534 21.31 -2.43 -4.50
CA THR A 534 19.85 -2.41 -4.61
C THR A 534 19.33 -3.70 -5.26
N HIS A 535 18.05 -3.99 -5.12
CA HIS A 535 17.38 -5.08 -5.85
C HIS A 535 17.58 -4.98 -7.37
N TYR A 536 17.68 -3.75 -7.91
CA TYR A 536 17.94 -3.57 -9.34
C TYR A 536 19.26 -4.18 -9.82
N ASP A 537 20.22 -4.36 -8.91
CA ASP A 537 21.57 -4.83 -9.20
C ASP A 537 21.65 -6.37 -9.27
N VAL A 538 20.65 -7.08 -8.76
CA VAL A 538 20.65 -8.55 -8.64
C VAL A 538 20.62 -9.22 -10.01
N VAL A 539 19.61 -8.86 -10.83
CA VAL A 539 19.45 -9.44 -12.18
C VAL A 539 20.66 -9.18 -13.06
N PRO A 540 21.19 -7.94 -13.22
CA PRO A 540 22.35 -7.73 -14.07
C PRO A 540 23.60 -8.49 -13.58
N THR A 541 23.77 -8.65 -12.26
CA THR A 541 24.89 -9.43 -11.72
C THR A 541 24.80 -10.91 -12.10
N LEU A 542 23.61 -11.53 -11.96
CA LEU A 542 23.41 -12.92 -12.37
C LEU A 542 23.51 -13.12 -13.88
N MET A 543 22.87 -12.25 -14.64
CA MET A 543 22.83 -12.33 -16.10
C MET A 543 24.24 -12.26 -16.73
N LYS A 544 25.09 -11.37 -16.22
CA LYS A 544 26.47 -11.22 -16.72
C LYS A 544 27.40 -12.31 -16.24
N ASN A 545 27.40 -12.60 -14.93
CA ASN A 545 28.43 -13.48 -14.35
C ASN A 545 28.11 -14.96 -14.54
N HIS A 546 26.83 -15.34 -14.66
CA HIS A 546 26.44 -16.75 -14.62
C HIS A 546 25.56 -17.20 -15.79
N LEU A 547 24.86 -16.28 -16.47
CA LEU A 547 23.88 -16.62 -17.51
C LEU A 547 24.30 -16.15 -18.92
N GLY A 548 25.56 -15.73 -19.09
CA GLY A 548 26.21 -15.47 -20.39
C GLY A 548 25.60 -14.31 -21.18
N ILE A 549 25.14 -13.25 -20.52
CA ILE A 549 24.65 -12.06 -21.19
C ILE A 549 25.76 -11.00 -21.26
N LYS A 550 26.05 -10.51 -22.47
CA LYS A 550 27.11 -9.52 -22.73
C LYS A 550 26.64 -8.08 -22.72
N ASN A 551 25.36 -7.84 -22.89
CA ASN A 551 24.78 -6.49 -22.92
C ASN A 551 25.25 -5.61 -21.76
N ASN A 552 25.23 -4.30 -22.00
CA ASN A 552 25.26 -3.35 -20.89
C ASN A 552 24.02 -3.59 -20.00
N PRO A 553 24.14 -3.66 -18.67
CA PRO A 553 23.00 -3.75 -17.77
C PRO A 553 21.90 -2.72 -18.07
N ALA A 554 22.24 -1.50 -18.49
CA ALA A 554 21.29 -0.46 -18.86
C ALA A 554 20.31 -0.84 -20.00
N ASP A 555 20.60 -1.88 -20.77
CA ASP A 555 19.69 -2.36 -21.81
C ASP A 555 18.45 -3.07 -21.23
N TYR A 556 18.52 -3.56 -19.98
CA TYR A 556 17.45 -4.36 -19.37
C TYR A 556 17.26 -4.15 -17.85
N SER A 557 18.02 -3.27 -17.23
CA SER A 557 17.93 -2.98 -15.80
C SER A 557 18.30 -1.53 -15.51
N MET A 558 17.74 -0.97 -14.43
CA MET A 558 18.19 0.30 -13.83
C MET A 558 19.41 0.10 -12.90
N GLY A 559 19.74 -1.14 -12.60
CA GLY A 559 20.84 -1.51 -11.71
C GLY A 559 22.18 -1.63 -12.43
N ARG A 560 23.17 -1.96 -11.63
CA ARG A 560 24.55 -2.21 -12.05
C ARG A 560 25.07 -3.51 -11.43
N MET A 561 26.31 -3.89 -11.76
CA MET A 561 26.92 -5.04 -11.11
C MET A 561 27.11 -4.77 -9.62
N MET A 562 26.79 -5.76 -8.77
CA MET A 562 26.98 -5.67 -7.31
C MET A 562 28.46 -5.78 -6.90
N MET A 563 29.23 -6.46 -7.75
CA MET A 563 30.66 -6.78 -7.54
C MET A 563 31.43 -6.50 -8.82
#